data_3767732d39cd99f4e06faca866e90276
#
_entry.id   3767732d39cd99f4e06faca866e90276
#
_cell.length_a   1.000
_cell.length_b   1.000
_cell.length_c   1.000
_cell.angle_alpha   90.00
_cell.angle_beta   90.00
_cell.angle_gamma   90.00
#
_symmetry.space_group_name_H-M   'P 1'
#
loop_
_entity.id
_entity.type
_entity.pdbx_description
1 polymer ?
#
loop_
_entity_poly.entity_id
_entity_poly.type
_entity_poly.pdbx_seq_one_letter_code
_entity_poly.pdbx_strand_id
1 'polypeptide(L)'
;PRALMPHLWKIKQPYNVNVAADVAAQASLRDVDFLLERVRTLVEQRQRLETAFAELPVLSPYPSQANFVLNRVQGMRAEDFRDRLARAGIIVRYYNKPRLRDHIRISAGRPEQVDRLLEALRGFAAD
;
A
#
# COMPACT_ATOMS: atom_id res chain seq x y z
N PRO A 1 -2.81 -24.02 28.95
CA PRO A 1 -1.77 -25.03 28.65
C PRO A 1 -1.13 -24.75 27.29
N ARG A 2 0.19 -24.90 27.20
CA ARG A 2 0.98 -24.60 25.98
C ARG A 2 0.50 -25.36 24.73
N ALA A 3 -0.06 -26.56 24.94
CA ALA A 3 -0.63 -27.39 23.88
C ALA A 3 -1.88 -26.80 23.20
N LEU A 4 -2.62 -25.91 23.85
CA LEU A 4 -3.80 -25.26 23.28
C LEU A 4 -3.47 -24.06 22.38
N MET A 5 -2.29 -23.44 22.53
CA MET A 5 -1.92 -22.23 21.81
C MET A 5 -1.99 -22.36 20.28
N PRO A 6 -1.50 -23.45 19.65
CA PRO A 6 -1.62 -23.62 18.20
C PRO A 6 -3.07 -23.66 17.70
N HIS A 7 -3.99 -24.20 18.51
CA HIS A 7 -5.41 -24.28 18.16
C HIS A 7 -6.09 -22.90 18.30
N LEU A 8 -5.76 -22.15 19.37
CA LEU A 8 -6.25 -20.79 19.57
C LEU A 8 -5.79 -19.85 18.45
N TRP A 9 -4.54 -19.98 17.98
CA TRP A 9 -4.04 -19.19 16.85
C TRP A 9 -4.78 -19.44 15.54
N LYS A 10 -5.32 -20.64 15.32
CA LYS A 10 -6.09 -20.98 14.11
C LYS A 10 -7.45 -20.29 14.05
N ILE A 11 -8.07 -20.07 15.20
CA ILE A 11 -9.43 -19.48 15.31
C ILE A 11 -9.42 -18.00 15.69
N LYS A 12 -8.27 -17.48 16.15
CA LYS A 12 -8.13 -16.07 16.49
C LYS A 12 -8.27 -15.20 15.23
N GLN A 13 -9.17 -14.23 15.28
CA GLN A 13 -9.25 -13.21 14.25
C GLN A 13 -7.92 -12.45 14.10
N PRO A 14 -7.48 -12.12 12.89
CA PRO A 14 -6.18 -11.47 12.65
C PRO A 14 -6.10 -10.08 13.27
N TYR A 15 -7.24 -9.40 13.41
CA TYR A 15 -7.33 -8.06 14.01
C TYR A 15 -8.31 -8.07 15.17
N ASN A 16 -7.89 -7.50 16.30
CA ASN A 16 -8.75 -7.31 17.45
C ASN A 16 -9.41 -5.93 17.36
N VAL A 17 -10.72 -5.89 17.61
CA VAL A 17 -11.44 -4.62 17.80
C VAL A 17 -11.48 -4.36 19.29
N ASN A 18 -10.83 -3.29 19.75
CA ASN A 18 -10.90 -2.83 21.12
C ASN A 18 -11.98 -1.74 21.28
N VAL A 19 -12.31 -1.39 22.52
CA VAL A 19 -13.35 -0.38 22.81
C VAL A 19 -13.06 0.96 22.14
N ALA A 20 -11.81 1.40 22.12
CA ALA A 20 -11.44 2.67 21.49
C ALA A 20 -11.66 2.63 19.96
N ALA A 21 -11.34 1.50 19.32
CA ALA A 21 -11.58 1.31 17.88
C ALA A 21 -13.08 1.28 17.57
N ASP A 22 -13.90 0.65 18.41
CA ASP A 22 -15.36 0.61 18.27
C ASP A 22 -15.96 2.03 18.37
N VAL A 23 -15.62 2.76 19.42
CA VAL A 23 -16.07 4.15 19.62
C VAL A 23 -15.63 5.06 18.46
N ALA A 24 -14.39 4.93 18.00
CA ALA A 24 -13.88 5.71 16.88
C ALA A 24 -14.61 5.39 15.58
N ALA A 25 -14.92 4.10 15.31
CA ALA A 25 -15.69 3.70 14.14
C ALA A 25 -17.11 4.27 14.17
N GLN A 26 -17.81 4.19 15.33
CA GLN A 26 -19.13 4.78 15.48
C GLN A 26 -19.13 6.30 15.29
N ALA A 27 -18.14 7.00 15.86
CA ALA A 27 -17.98 8.45 15.68
C ALA A 27 -17.74 8.80 14.19
N SER A 28 -16.88 8.05 13.51
CA SER A 28 -16.60 8.24 12.10
C SER A 28 -17.83 8.03 11.22
N LEU A 29 -18.67 7.04 11.52
CA LEU A 29 -19.91 6.78 10.78
C LEU A 29 -20.98 7.87 10.98
N ARG A 30 -20.87 8.69 12.03
CA ARG A 30 -21.75 9.87 12.19
C ARG A 30 -21.35 11.04 11.29
N ASP A 31 -20.11 11.03 10.78
CA ASP A 31 -19.57 12.02 9.85
C ASP A 31 -19.23 11.35 8.50
N VAL A 32 -20.23 10.69 7.93
CA VAL A 32 -20.07 9.89 6.72
C VAL A 32 -19.66 10.72 5.51
N ASP A 33 -20.11 11.94 5.39
CA ASP A 33 -19.77 12.83 4.26
C ASP A 33 -18.29 13.15 4.23
N PHE A 34 -17.69 13.43 5.39
CA PHE A 34 -16.25 13.60 5.51
C PHE A 34 -15.48 12.33 5.11
N LEU A 35 -15.94 11.15 5.55
CA LEU A 35 -15.32 9.88 5.17
C LEU A 35 -15.39 9.64 3.66
N LEU A 36 -16.54 9.89 3.04
CA LEU A 36 -16.72 9.69 1.61
C LEU A 36 -15.86 10.64 0.78
N GLU A 37 -15.65 11.87 1.24
CA GLU A 37 -14.71 12.80 0.61
C GLU A 37 -13.27 12.25 0.65
N ARG A 38 -12.83 11.69 1.79
CA ARG A 38 -11.51 11.06 1.92
C ARG A 38 -11.38 9.82 1.03
N VAL A 39 -12.44 9.02 0.92
CA VAL A 39 -12.47 7.88 0.01
C VAL A 39 -12.33 8.31 -1.45
N ARG A 40 -13.04 9.36 -1.88
CA ARG A 40 -12.90 9.91 -3.24
C ARG A 40 -11.45 10.34 -3.51
N THR A 41 -10.85 11.09 -2.60
CA THR A 41 -9.43 11.49 -2.71
C THR A 41 -8.52 10.27 -2.88
N LEU A 42 -8.69 9.22 -2.07
CA LEU A 42 -7.88 8.01 -2.17
C LEU A 42 -8.08 7.28 -3.51
N VAL A 43 -9.32 7.22 -4.01
CA VAL A 43 -9.62 6.61 -5.32
C VAL A 43 -8.94 7.39 -6.44
N GLU A 44 -9.03 8.71 -6.44
CA GLU A 44 -8.36 9.58 -7.41
C GLU A 44 -6.85 9.40 -7.38
N GLN A 45 -6.24 9.40 -6.19
CA GLN A 45 -4.80 9.21 -6.06
C GLN A 45 -4.35 7.80 -6.48
N ARG A 46 -5.16 6.76 -6.21
CA ARG A 46 -4.87 5.41 -6.71
C ARG A 46 -4.89 5.37 -8.24
N GLN A 47 -5.91 5.93 -8.87
CA GLN A 47 -6.01 5.98 -10.34
C GLN A 47 -4.82 6.74 -10.95
N ARG A 48 -4.42 7.84 -10.34
CA ARG A 48 -3.24 8.59 -10.72
C ARG A 48 -1.96 7.76 -10.62
N LEU A 49 -1.81 6.96 -9.56
CA LEU A 49 -0.69 6.04 -9.41
C LEU A 49 -0.72 4.93 -10.47
N GLU A 50 -1.88 4.33 -10.75
CA GLU A 50 -2.03 3.28 -11.77
C GLU A 50 -1.59 3.78 -13.16
N THR A 51 -2.05 4.98 -13.54
CA THR A 51 -1.66 5.62 -14.81
C THR A 51 -0.15 5.86 -14.86
N ALA A 52 0.40 6.52 -13.83
CA ALA A 52 1.82 6.85 -13.80
C ALA A 52 2.73 5.60 -13.77
N PHE A 53 2.34 4.55 -13.04
CA PHE A 53 3.12 3.32 -12.98
C PHE A 53 3.12 2.55 -14.31
N ALA A 54 2.04 2.62 -15.08
CA ALA A 54 1.97 1.99 -16.40
C ALA A 54 2.92 2.64 -17.42
N GLU A 55 3.30 3.91 -17.21
CA GLU A 55 4.27 4.64 -18.03
C GLU A 55 5.73 4.36 -17.65
N LEU A 56 5.97 3.72 -16.48
CA LEU A 56 7.31 3.44 -15.99
C LEU A 56 7.78 2.03 -16.39
N PRO A 57 8.84 1.87 -17.21
CA PRO A 57 9.32 0.56 -17.67
C PRO A 57 9.70 -0.40 -16.52
N VAL A 58 10.06 0.14 -15.36
CA VAL A 58 10.46 -0.63 -14.18
C VAL A 58 9.28 -1.18 -13.40
N LEU A 59 8.05 -0.75 -13.67
CA LEU A 59 6.83 -1.18 -12.98
C LEU A 59 5.79 -1.76 -13.94
N SER A 60 5.09 -2.78 -13.47
CA SER A 60 3.91 -3.33 -14.14
C SER A 60 2.77 -3.40 -13.11
N PRO A 61 1.87 -2.40 -13.09
CA PRO A 61 0.78 -2.34 -12.14
C PRO A 61 -0.30 -3.38 -12.43
N TYR A 62 -0.86 -3.95 -11.38
CA TYR A 62 -2.10 -4.74 -11.45
C TYR A 62 -3.29 -3.82 -11.19
N PRO A 63 -4.42 -3.99 -11.89
CA PRO A 63 -5.66 -3.26 -11.62
C PRO A 63 -6.06 -3.39 -10.15
N SER A 64 -6.48 -2.29 -9.54
CA SER A 64 -6.81 -2.27 -8.12
C SER A 64 -8.15 -1.60 -7.84
N GLN A 65 -8.90 -2.17 -6.89
CA GLN A 65 -10.07 -1.56 -6.25
C GLN A 65 -9.82 -1.29 -4.75
N ALA A 66 -8.57 -1.49 -4.30
CA ALA A 66 -8.15 -1.25 -2.92
C ALA A 66 -7.54 0.15 -2.74
N ASN A 67 -7.06 0.46 -1.57
CA ASN A 67 -6.30 1.69 -1.27
C ASN A 67 -4.80 1.56 -1.58
N PHE A 68 -4.41 0.64 -2.45
CA PHE A 68 -3.02 0.42 -2.88
C PHE A 68 -2.97 -0.14 -4.29
N VAL A 69 -1.82 -0.05 -4.93
CA VAL A 69 -1.49 -0.71 -6.19
C VAL A 69 -0.39 -1.73 -5.93
N LEU A 70 -0.62 -2.98 -6.36
CA LEU A 70 0.41 -4.00 -6.42
C LEU A 70 1.13 -3.86 -7.76
N ASN A 71 2.46 -3.84 -7.73
CA ASN A 71 3.28 -3.70 -8.94
C ASN A 71 4.29 -4.84 -9.02
N ARG A 72 4.45 -5.43 -10.19
CA ARG A 72 5.61 -6.24 -10.47
C ARG A 72 6.77 -5.33 -10.84
N VAL A 73 7.94 -5.55 -10.25
CA VAL A 73 9.17 -4.83 -10.57
C VAL A 73 9.89 -5.54 -11.71
N GLN A 74 10.36 -4.78 -12.69
CA GLN A 74 11.05 -5.27 -13.87
C GLN A 74 12.46 -4.67 -13.95
N GLY A 75 13.40 -5.42 -14.53
CA GLY A 75 14.76 -4.93 -14.78
C GLY A 75 15.67 -4.88 -13.53
N MET A 76 15.11 -5.02 -12.32
CA MET A 76 15.85 -5.11 -11.07
C MET A 76 15.10 -5.94 -10.02
N ARG A 77 15.77 -6.27 -8.90
CA ARG A 77 15.11 -6.95 -7.78
C ARG A 77 14.15 -5.98 -7.07
N ALA A 78 12.96 -6.47 -6.72
CA ALA A 78 11.99 -5.64 -5.98
C ALA A 78 12.49 -5.20 -4.59
N GLU A 79 13.39 -5.98 -3.99
CA GLU A 79 14.07 -5.60 -2.76
C GLU A 79 14.97 -4.37 -2.94
N ASP A 80 15.77 -4.34 -4.01
CA ASP A 80 16.66 -3.22 -4.33
C ASP A 80 15.85 -1.97 -4.68
N PHE A 81 14.73 -2.13 -5.40
CA PHE A 81 13.79 -1.05 -5.69
C PHE A 81 13.19 -0.46 -4.39
N ARG A 82 12.75 -1.32 -3.45
CA ARG A 82 12.30 -0.88 -2.12
C ARG A 82 13.37 -0.07 -1.40
N ASP A 83 14.60 -0.56 -1.39
CA ASP A 83 15.70 0.08 -0.66
C ASP A 83 16.08 1.43 -1.29
N ARG A 84 15.97 1.52 -2.61
CA ARG A 84 16.17 2.78 -3.34
C ARG A 84 15.12 3.82 -2.94
N LEU A 85 13.83 3.44 -2.89
CA LEU A 85 12.76 4.30 -2.39
C LEU A 85 12.95 4.68 -0.91
N ALA A 86 13.37 3.72 -0.08
CA ALA A 86 13.62 3.97 1.34
C ALA A 86 14.72 5.02 1.56
N ARG A 87 15.79 5.01 0.75
CA ARG A 87 16.84 6.06 0.76
C ARG A 87 16.28 7.45 0.39
N ALA A 88 15.25 7.51 -0.46
CA ALA A 88 14.52 8.74 -0.77
C ALA A 88 13.46 9.12 0.30
N GLY A 89 13.41 8.38 1.42
CA GLY A 89 12.45 8.59 2.50
C GLY A 89 11.03 8.10 2.19
N ILE A 90 10.88 7.18 1.23
CA ILE A 90 9.59 6.62 0.81
C ILE A 90 9.54 5.14 1.19
N ILE A 91 8.64 4.80 2.10
CA ILE A 91 8.49 3.43 2.60
C ILE A 91 7.36 2.73 1.86
N VAL A 92 7.69 1.63 1.18
CA VAL A 92 6.76 0.77 0.46
C VAL A 92 6.77 -0.65 1.03
N ARG A 93 5.73 -1.43 0.74
CA ARG A 93 5.63 -2.79 1.25
C ARG A 93 6.21 -3.80 0.27
N TYR A 94 7.23 -4.53 0.73
CA TYR A 94 7.84 -5.68 0.07
C TYR A 94 7.51 -6.97 0.83
N TYR A 95 7.38 -8.09 0.11
CA TYR A 95 7.12 -9.41 0.69
C TYR A 95 8.15 -10.41 0.16
N ASN A 96 9.07 -10.86 1.01
CA ASN A 96 9.99 -11.95 0.67
C ASN A 96 9.28 -13.31 0.73
N LYS A 97 8.37 -13.55 -0.23
CA LYS A 97 7.61 -14.80 -0.39
C LYS A 97 7.68 -15.25 -1.85
N PRO A 98 7.69 -16.58 -2.14
CA PRO A 98 7.92 -17.09 -3.50
C PRO A 98 7.08 -16.44 -4.59
N ARG A 99 5.80 -16.12 -4.33
CA ARG A 99 4.89 -15.50 -5.31
C ARG A 99 4.95 -13.98 -5.35
N LEU A 100 5.59 -13.33 -4.39
CA LEU A 100 5.57 -11.86 -4.22
C LEU A 100 6.98 -11.25 -4.19
N ARG A 101 8.04 -12.05 -4.33
CA ARG A 101 9.42 -11.56 -4.26
C ARG A 101 9.78 -10.54 -5.34
N ASP A 102 9.06 -10.56 -6.47
CA ASP A 102 9.26 -9.64 -7.58
C ASP A 102 8.26 -8.47 -7.54
N HIS A 103 7.52 -8.32 -6.43
CA HIS A 103 6.44 -7.35 -6.31
C HIS A 103 6.65 -6.40 -5.15
N ILE A 104 6.14 -5.18 -5.33
CA ILE A 104 5.95 -4.21 -4.25
C ILE A 104 4.51 -3.70 -4.24
N ARG A 105 4.03 -3.40 -3.05
CA ARG A 105 2.74 -2.79 -2.82
C ARG A 105 2.93 -1.34 -2.40
N ILE A 106 2.31 -0.44 -3.13
CA ILE A 106 2.36 1.00 -2.88
C ILE A 106 0.95 1.46 -2.53
N SER A 107 0.77 2.00 -1.33
CA SER A 107 -0.51 2.53 -0.88
C SER A 107 -0.77 3.92 -1.47
N ALA A 108 -2.00 4.18 -1.87
CA ALA A 108 -2.44 5.52 -2.18
C ALA A 108 -2.39 6.38 -0.89
N GLY A 109 -1.84 7.56 -1.01
CA GLY A 109 -1.71 8.52 0.08
C GLY A 109 -2.42 9.83 -0.24
N ARG A 110 -2.09 10.86 0.52
CA ARG A 110 -2.51 12.24 0.21
C ARG A 110 -1.86 12.72 -1.08
N PRO A 111 -2.45 13.69 -1.80
CA PRO A 111 -1.90 14.21 -3.06
C PRO A 111 -0.41 14.56 -3.00
N GLU A 112 0.02 15.29 -1.98
CA GLU A 112 1.43 15.68 -1.80
C GLU A 112 2.38 14.49 -1.57
N GLN A 113 1.89 13.40 -1.00
CA GLN A 113 2.67 12.17 -0.83
C GLN A 113 2.82 11.42 -2.16
N VAL A 114 1.77 11.42 -2.97
CA VAL A 114 1.80 10.85 -4.31
C VAL A 114 2.72 11.67 -5.21
N ASP A 115 2.68 13.01 -5.15
CA ASP A 115 3.60 13.88 -5.88
C ASP A 115 5.06 13.55 -5.59
N ARG A 116 5.41 13.47 -4.31
CA ARG A 116 6.76 13.14 -3.86
C ARG A 116 7.21 11.75 -4.33
N LEU A 117 6.32 10.77 -4.31
CA LEU A 117 6.61 9.42 -4.82
C LEU A 117 6.88 9.46 -6.33
N LEU A 118 6.02 10.11 -7.11
CA LEU A 118 6.17 10.19 -8.56
C LEU A 118 7.42 10.97 -8.98
N GLU A 119 7.79 12.01 -8.24
CA GLU A 119 9.04 12.73 -8.45
C GLU A 119 10.26 11.81 -8.22
N ALA A 120 10.28 11.07 -7.11
CA ALA A 120 11.35 10.12 -6.83
C ALA A 120 11.46 9.03 -7.90
N LEU A 121 10.34 8.53 -8.42
CA LEU A 121 10.32 7.49 -9.45
C LEU A 121 10.83 7.98 -10.82
N ARG A 122 10.60 9.25 -11.16
CA ARG A 122 11.18 9.84 -12.39
C ARG A 122 12.70 9.84 -12.37
N GLY A 123 13.31 10.06 -11.21
CA GLY A 123 14.76 9.95 -11.03
C GLY A 123 15.29 8.53 -11.23
N PHE A 124 14.46 7.50 -11.09
CA PHE A 124 14.87 6.10 -11.31
C PHE A 124 14.91 5.69 -12.79
N ALA A 125 14.18 6.40 -13.64
CA ALA A 125 14.15 6.15 -15.07
C ALA A 125 15.32 6.83 -15.82
N ALA A 126 16.08 7.71 -15.15
CA ALA A 126 17.17 8.49 -15.73
C ALA A 126 18.57 7.86 -15.49
N ASP A 127 18.66 6.83 -14.63
CA ASP A 127 19.87 6.05 -14.35
C ASP A 127 19.83 4.69 -15.08
#